data_cb3352967dcbee00c577252c285ed169
#
_entry.id   cb3352967dcbee00c577252c285ed169
#
_cell.length_a   1.000
_cell.length_b   1.000
_cell.length_c   1.000
_cell.angle_alpha   90.00
_cell.angle_beta   90.00
_cell.angle_gamma   90.00
#
_symmetry.space_group_name_H-M   'P 1'
#
loop_
_entity.id
_entity.type
_entity.pdbx_description
1 polymer ?
#
loop_
_entity_poly.entity_id
_entity_poly.type
_entity_poly.pdbx_seq_one_letter_code
_entity_poly.pdbx_strand_id
1 'polypeptide(L)'
;GRGFVDSAPVLERTWAQKSGAGWIGKNGNLISKKDGSFFFIATLIVDLPLIYDDPFAKDFCGSCTKCIDACPTDAILPDKTIAGNKCISYFTIELKDAIIPSEMKGKFDNWMFGCDTCQDVCPWNRFSKQHVEPGFTANTAIETFGTNEWNNLTKEGFKTVFKNSPLQRSKFEGITRNLEFIEAIPTTNQINRS
;
A
#
# COMPACT_ATOMS: atom_id res chain seq x y z
N GLY A 1 -12.82 8.65 -24.15
CA GLY A 1 -11.76 7.95 -23.44
C GLY A 1 -12.28 6.82 -22.58
N ARG A 2 -11.41 5.95 -22.13
CA ARG A 2 -11.74 4.87 -21.21
C ARG A 2 -10.82 4.94 -20.00
N GLY A 3 -11.40 4.96 -18.79
CA GLY A 3 -10.66 4.96 -17.54
C GLY A 3 -10.44 3.54 -17.00
N PHE A 4 -9.30 3.31 -16.39
CA PHE A 4 -8.95 2.07 -15.70
C PHE A 4 -8.34 2.44 -14.35
N VAL A 5 -8.61 1.64 -13.32
CA VAL A 5 -7.97 1.72 -12.00
C VAL A 5 -7.45 0.33 -11.68
N ASP A 6 -6.14 0.15 -11.72
CA ASP A 6 -5.42 -1.12 -11.50
C ASP A 6 -5.94 -2.33 -12.30
N SER A 7 -6.65 -2.09 -13.40
CA SER A 7 -7.32 -3.14 -14.19
C SER A 7 -6.82 -3.21 -15.65
N ALA A 8 -5.88 -2.35 -16.03
CA ALA A 8 -5.23 -2.39 -17.34
C ALA A 8 -3.77 -2.84 -17.20
N PRO A 9 -3.19 -3.51 -18.22
CA PRO A 9 -1.81 -3.96 -18.20
C PRO A 9 -0.83 -2.80 -18.48
N VAL A 10 -0.91 -1.73 -17.69
CA VAL A 10 -0.04 -0.56 -17.78
C VAL A 10 0.96 -0.59 -16.65
N LEU A 11 2.25 -0.44 -16.96
CA LEU A 11 3.33 -0.39 -15.97
C LEU A 11 3.56 1.06 -15.55
N GLU A 12 2.64 1.62 -14.76
CA GLU A 12 2.57 3.05 -14.41
C GLU A 12 3.88 3.55 -13.81
N ARG A 13 4.47 2.81 -12.87
CA ARG A 13 5.75 3.18 -12.23
C ARG A 13 6.90 3.27 -13.24
N THR A 14 6.95 2.33 -14.17
CA THR A 14 7.98 2.33 -15.22
C THR A 14 7.81 3.51 -16.19
N TRP A 15 6.57 3.82 -16.56
CA TRP A 15 6.28 4.97 -17.41
C TRP A 15 6.56 6.28 -16.68
N ALA A 16 6.22 6.40 -15.41
CA ALA A 16 6.54 7.55 -14.59
C ALA A 16 8.06 7.77 -14.44
N GLN A 17 8.84 6.70 -14.29
CA GLN A 17 10.30 6.78 -14.30
C GLN A 17 10.83 7.24 -15.67
N LYS A 18 10.28 6.71 -16.76
CA LYS A 18 10.66 7.10 -18.12
C LYS A 18 10.29 8.55 -18.46
N SER A 19 9.27 9.10 -17.83
CA SER A 19 8.86 10.51 -17.96
C SER A 19 9.55 11.44 -16.95
N GLY A 20 10.61 11.01 -16.28
CA GLY A 20 11.38 11.85 -15.39
C GLY A 20 10.78 12.13 -14.00
N ALA A 21 9.63 11.52 -13.66
CA ALA A 21 8.93 11.81 -12.41
C ALA A 21 9.69 11.36 -11.15
N GLY A 22 10.56 10.35 -11.26
CA GLY A 22 11.34 9.84 -10.15
C GLY A 22 12.01 8.51 -10.48
N TRP A 23 12.51 7.81 -9.48
CA TRP A 23 13.11 6.48 -9.63
C TRP A 23 12.29 5.42 -8.89
N ILE A 24 12.41 4.18 -9.33
CA ILE A 24 11.83 3.04 -8.62
C ILE A 24 12.80 2.66 -7.49
N GLY A 25 12.33 2.81 -6.26
CA GLY A 25 13.08 2.50 -5.05
C GLY A 25 13.24 1.00 -4.79
N LYS A 26 14.05 0.65 -3.78
CA LYS A 26 14.21 -0.76 -3.35
C LYS A 26 12.89 -1.38 -2.86
N ASN A 27 11.99 -0.57 -2.32
CA ASN A 27 10.63 -0.99 -1.92
C ASN A 27 9.64 -1.08 -3.10
N GLY A 28 10.10 -0.97 -4.33
CA GLY A 28 9.28 -1.08 -5.53
C GLY A 28 8.38 0.12 -5.82
N ASN A 29 8.36 1.14 -4.99
CA ASN A 29 7.58 2.36 -5.23
C ASN A 29 8.32 3.36 -6.08
N LEU A 30 7.58 4.18 -6.84
CA LEU A 30 8.15 5.38 -7.45
C LEU A 30 8.44 6.40 -6.36
N ILE A 31 9.65 6.96 -6.35
CA ILE A 31 10.08 7.97 -5.38
C ILE A 31 10.42 9.25 -6.11
N SER A 32 9.75 10.34 -5.75
CA SER A 32 10.07 11.71 -6.18
C SER A 32 11.03 12.37 -5.20
N LYS A 33 11.98 13.16 -5.69
CA LYS A 33 12.85 13.96 -4.83
C LYS A 33 12.09 15.01 -4.02
N LYS A 34 10.95 15.47 -4.53
CA LYS A 34 10.18 16.58 -3.93
C LYS A 34 9.13 16.09 -2.96
N ASP A 35 8.51 14.92 -3.27
CA ASP A 35 7.26 14.50 -2.64
C ASP A 35 7.35 13.13 -1.98
N GLY A 36 8.52 12.47 -2.02
CA GLY A 36 8.66 11.11 -1.49
C GLY A 36 7.95 10.07 -2.36
N SER A 37 7.22 9.15 -1.75
CA SER A 37 6.45 8.09 -2.45
C SER A 37 4.96 8.05 -2.10
N PHE A 38 4.47 8.91 -1.19
CA PHE A 38 3.06 9.00 -0.83
C PHE A 38 2.27 9.84 -1.83
N PHE A 39 2.14 9.35 -3.05
CA PHE A 39 1.32 9.95 -4.10
C PHE A 39 0.77 8.88 -5.04
N PHE A 40 -0.29 9.21 -5.76
CA PHE A 40 -0.84 8.34 -6.78
C PHE A 40 -0.25 8.66 -8.15
N ILE A 41 -0.14 7.65 -9.01
CA ILE A 41 0.31 7.77 -10.38
C ILE A 41 -0.90 7.64 -11.29
N ALA A 42 -1.08 8.60 -12.19
CA ALA A 42 -2.06 8.51 -13.27
C ALA A 42 -1.33 8.53 -14.62
N THR A 43 -1.72 7.64 -15.52
CA THR A 43 -1.18 7.58 -16.88
C THR A 43 -2.28 7.95 -17.87
N LEU A 44 -2.03 8.99 -18.67
CA LEU A 44 -2.91 9.39 -19.77
C LEU A 44 -2.28 8.94 -21.09
N ILE A 45 -2.97 8.06 -21.80
CA ILE A 45 -2.54 7.60 -23.14
C ILE A 45 -3.30 8.39 -24.18
N VAL A 46 -2.58 9.10 -25.03
CA VAL A 46 -3.11 9.98 -26.07
C VAL A 46 -2.43 9.71 -27.40
N ASP A 47 -3.10 10.03 -28.48
CA ASP A 47 -2.60 9.95 -29.86
C ASP A 47 -2.05 11.30 -30.36
N LEU A 48 -1.48 12.07 -29.43
CA LEU A 48 -0.90 13.38 -29.73
C LEU A 48 0.64 13.29 -29.75
N PRO A 49 1.30 13.97 -30.70
CA PRO A 49 2.75 14.12 -30.65
C PRO A 49 3.13 15.07 -29.50
N LEU A 50 3.79 14.53 -28.49
CA LEU A 50 4.27 15.29 -27.32
C LEU A 50 5.80 15.35 -27.33
N ILE A 51 6.36 16.40 -26.77
CA ILE A 51 7.78 16.47 -26.44
C ILE A 51 8.01 15.57 -25.23
N TYR A 52 8.98 14.67 -25.34
CA TYR A 52 9.29 13.73 -24.26
C TYR A 52 10.26 14.35 -23.26
N ASP A 53 10.00 14.09 -21.98
CA ASP A 53 10.96 14.38 -20.91
C ASP A 53 12.07 13.32 -20.88
N ASP A 54 13.23 13.69 -20.35
CA ASP A 54 14.32 12.75 -20.15
C ASP A 54 13.97 11.75 -19.04
N PRO A 55 14.28 10.46 -19.22
CA PRO A 55 14.09 9.45 -18.20
C PRO A 55 14.87 9.77 -16.92
N PHE A 56 14.29 9.42 -15.77
CA PHE A 56 14.99 9.53 -14.50
C PHE A 56 16.02 8.42 -14.35
N ALA A 57 17.28 8.72 -14.75
CA ALA A 57 18.34 7.72 -14.87
C ALA A 57 19.04 7.38 -13.52
N LYS A 58 18.96 8.26 -12.50
CA LYS A 58 19.69 8.10 -11.24
C LYS A 58 18.85 7.38 -10.19
N ASP A 59 19.51 6.49 -9.44
CA ASP A 59 18.93 5.85 -8.25
C ASP A 59 19.52 6.53 -7.00
N PHE A 60 18.64 7.03 -6.14
CA PHE A 60 19.03 7.72 -4.90
C PHE A 60 18.77 6.87 -3.65
N CYS A 61 18.47 5.58 -3.78
CA CYS A 61 18.48 4.65 -2.64
C CYS A 61 19.91 4.37 -2.14
N GLY A 62 20.89 4.32 -3.06
CA GLY A 62 22.29 4.08 -2.69
C GLY A 62 22.45 2.84 -1.79
N SER A 63 23.23 2.98 -0.73
CA SER A 63 23.46 1.91 0.27
C SER A 63 22.34 1.75 1.30
N CYS A 64 21.31 2.60 1.29
CA CYS A 64 20.22 2.54 2.26
C CYS A 64 19.42 1.22 2.15
N THR A 65 19.19 0.54 3.28
CA THR A 65 18.44 -0.72 3.36
C THR A 65 17.21 -0.62 4.26
N LYS A 66 16.85 0.55 4.75
CA LYS A 66 15.79 0.73 5.77
C LYS A 66 14.48 0.03 5.45
N CYS A 67 14.02 0.10 4.19
CA CYS A 67 12.78 -0.56 3.80
C CYS A 67 12.91 -2.09 3.75
N ILE A 68 14.09 -2.62 3.43
CA ILE A 68 14.39 -4.05 3.45
C ILE A 68 14.39 -4.53 4.90
N ASP A 69 15.15 -3.85 5.77
CA ASP A 69 15.34 -4.22 7.17
C ASP A 69 14.03 -4.11 7.99
N ALA A 70 13.16 -3.18 7.61
CA ALA A 70 11.88 -2.96 8.30
C ALA A 70 10.74 -3.87 7.80
N CYS A 71 10.91 -4.58 6.68
CA CYS A 71 9.85 -5.41 6.14
C CYS A 71 9.60 -6.64 7.03
N PRO A 72 8.44 -6.76 7.71
CA PRO A 72 8.25 -7.81 8.71
C PRO A 72 8.13 -9.22 8.11
N THR A 73 8.01 -9.32 6.79
CA THR A 73 7.84 -10.56 6.06
C THR A 73 8.96 -10.85 5.06
N ASP A 74 10.02 -10.03 5.06
CA ASP A 74 11.14 -10.13 4.11
C ASP A 74 10.68 -10.20 2.64
N ALA A 75 9.66 -9.39 2.32
CA ALA A 75 9.10 -9.35 0.98
C ALA A 75 9.95 -8.54 -0.02
N ILE A 76 10.85 -7.68 0.46
CA ILE A 76 11.70 -6.82 -0.37
C ILE A 76 13.06 -7.49 -0.55
N LEU A 77 13.35 -7.91 -1.78
CA LEU A 77 14.59 -8.58 -2.11
C LEU A 77 15.71 -7.57 -2.44
N PRO A 78 17.01 -7.96 -2.27
CA PRO A 78 18.14 -7.05 -2.52
C PRO A 78 18.20 -6.50 -3.95
N ASP A 79 17.69 -7.23 -4.92
CA ASP A 79 17.63 -6.85 -6.33
C ASP A 79 16.47 -5.89 -6.68
N LYS A 80 15.77 -5.34 -5.66
CA LYS A 80 14.59 -4.49 -5.77
C LYS A 80 13.31 -5.22 -6.25
N THR A 81 13.32 -6.52 -6.26
CA THR A 81 12.13 -7.32 -6.53
C THR A 81 11.27 -7.41 -5.27
N ILE A 82 9.97 -7.32 -5.44
CA ILE A 82 9.01 -7.57 -4.36
C ILE A 82 8.45 -8.97 -4.52
N ALA A 83 8.72 -9.83 -3.53
CA ALA A 83 8.10 -11.13 -3.44
C ALA A 83 6.62 -10.95 -3.03
N GLY A 84 5.74 -10.84 -4.02
CA GLY A 84 4.31 -10.56 -3.79
C GLY A 84 3.67 -11.58 -2.82
N ASN A 85 4.04 -12.85 -2.94
CA ASN A 85 3.59 -13.93 -2.06
C ASN A 85 4.11 -13.84 -0.61
N LYS A 86 4.86 -12.79 -0.27
CA LYS A 86 5.27 -12.46 1.10
C LYS A 86 4.75 -11.09 1.54
N CYS A 87 4.30 -10.25 0.62
CA CYS A 87 3.89 -8.88 0.93
C CYS A 87 2.56 -8.85 1.68
N ILE A 88 2.50 -8.15 2.81
CA ILE A 88 1.27 -7.97 3.60
C ILE A 88 0.17 -7.33 2.75
N SER A 89 0.50 -6.33 1.92
CA SER A 89 -0.49 -5.69 1.02
C SER A 89 -1.11 -6.69 0.05
N TYR A 90 -0.34 -7.66 -0.46
CA TYR A 90 -0.91 -8.72 -1.30
C TYR A 90 -1.92 -9.57 -0.53
N PHE A 91 -1.57 -10.03 0.67
CA PHE A 91 -2.45 -10.87 1.46
C PHE A 91 -3.71 -10.15 1.90
N THR A 92 -3.60 -8.88 2.26
CA THR A 92 -4.72 -8.12 2.83
C THR A 92 -5.61 -7.48 1.78
N ILE A 93 -5.12 -7.25 0.55
CA ILE A 93 -5.87 -6.57 -0.52
C ILE A 93 -6.20 -7.52 -1.68
N GLU A 94 -5.19 -8.26 -2.18
CA GLU A 94 -5.28 -8.96 -3.46
C GLU A 94 -5.61 -10.44 -3.34
N LEU A 95 -5.25 -11.06 -2.21
CA LEU A 95 -5.50 -12.48 -2.00
C LEU A 95 -7.01 -12.75 -1.99
N LYS A 96 -7.45 -13.60 -2.93
CA LYS A 96 -8.86 -14.00 -3.06
C LYS A 96 -9.17 -15.31 -2.33
N ASP A 97 -8.13 -16.06 -1.95
CA ASP A 97 -8.28 -17.29 -1.20
C ASP A 97 -8.77 -17.03 0.24
N ALA A 98 -9.46 -17.99 0.81
CA ALA A 98 -10.00 -17.86 2.16
C ALA A 98 -8.90 -17.93 3.25
N ILE A 99 -7.72 -18.44 2.94
CA ILE A 99 -6.69 -18.78 3.92
C ILE A 99 -5.41 -18.01 3.65
N ILE A 100 -4.94 -17.27 4.65
CA ILE A 100 -3.58 -16.71 4.68
C ILE A 100 -2.65 -17.79 5.25
N PRO A 101 -1.48 -18.04 4.64
CA PRO A 101 -0.55 -19.06 5.11
C PRO A 101 -0.16 -18.87 6.58
N SER A 102 -0.12 -19.97 7.33
CA SER A 102 0.11 -19.94 8.78
C SER A 102 1.50 -19.40 9.17
N GLU A 103 2.49 -19.53 8.29
CA GLU A 103 3.84 -18.98 8.46
C GLU A 103 3.87 -17.45 8.48
N MET A 104 2.78 -16.79 8.09
CA MET A 104 2.60 -15.35 8.16
C MET A 104 2.03 -14.86 9.50
N LYS A 105 1.60 -15.77 10.38
CA LYS A 105 1.11 -15.40 11.71
C LYS A 105 2.13 -14.60 12.50
N GLY A 106 1.66 -13.52 13.14
CA GLY A 106 2.51 -12.66 13.96
C GLY A 106 3.34 -11.64 13.18
N LYS A 107 3.26 -11.63 11.84
CA LYS A 107 4.07 -10.75 11.00
C LYS A 107 3.32 -9.54 10.44
N PHE A 108 2.01 -9.45 10.66
CA PHE A 108 1.20 -8.40 10.04
C PHE A 108 1.16 -7.08 10.83
N ASP A 109 1.68 -7.04 12.05
CA ASP A 109 1.76 -5.83 12.89
C ASP A 109 0.45 -5.00 12.88
N ASN A 110 -0.69 -5.70 13.00
CA ASN A 110 -2.05 -5.13 12.95
C ASN A 110 -2.49 -4.52 11.61
N TRP A 111 -1.76 -4.73 10.51
CA TRP A 111 -2.19 -4.33 9.19
C TRP A 111 -3.34 -5.22 8.67
N MET A 112 -4.57 -4.75 8.82
CA MET A 112 -5.75 -5.47 8.29
C MET A 112 -6.02 -5.15 6.81
N PHE A 113 -5.47 -4.05 6.28
CA PHE A 113 -5.63 -3.63 4.88
C PHE A 113 -4.44 -2.79 4.45
N GLY A 114 -3.69 -3.24 3.46
CA GLY A 114 -2.46 -2.59 3.02
C GLY A 114 -1.31 -2.79 4.00
N CYS A 115 -0.20 -2.14 3.73
CA CYS A 115 0.96 -2.04 4.62
C CYS A 115 1.89 -0.95 4.08
N ASP A 116 2.17 0.06 4.87
CA ASP A 116 3.05 1.18 4.49
C ASP A 116 4.42 1.14 5.19
N THR A 117 4.74 0.09 5.95
CA THR A 117 5.99 -0.02 6.70
C THR A 117 7.23 0.36 5.89
N CYS A 118 7.32 -0.11 4.64
CA CYS A 118 8.47 0.20 3.77
C CYS A 118 8.48 1.65 3.26
N GLN A 119 7.34 2.32 3.23
CA GLN A 119 7.22 3.75 2.90
C GLN A 119 7.50 4.62 4.13
N ASP A 120 6.98 4.25 5.31
CA ASP A 120 7.14 4.99 6.55
C ASP A 120 8.61 5.15 6.95
N VAL A 121 9.42 4.10 6.78
CA VAL A 121 10.86 4.15 7.09
C VAL A 121 11.71 4.78 5.99
N CYS A 122 11.12 5.12 4.84
CA CYS A 122 11.87 5.66 3.72
C CYS A 122 12.31 7.11 3.99
N PRO A 123 13.64 7.41 3.97
CA PRO A 123 14.11 8.76 4.27
C PRO A 123 13.59 9.83 3.30
N TRP A 124 13.18 9.44 2.12
CA TRP A 124 12.64 10.36 1.12
C TRP A 124 11.24 10.84 1.45
N ASN A 125 10.49 10.10 2.26
CA ASN A 125 9.15 10.49 2.69
C ASN A 125 9.10 11.63 3.70
N ARG A 126 10.28 12.07 4.23
CA ARG A 126 10.35 13.35 4.97
C ARG A 126 9.96 14.57 4.13
N PHE A 127 9.94 14.43 2.81
CA PHE A 127 9.53 15.49 1.88
C PHE A 127 8.06 15.38 1.45
N SER A 128 7.38 14.31 1.82
CA SER A 128 5.96 14.15 1.49
C SER A 128 5.14 15.24 2.17
N LYS A 129 4.10 15.67 1.45
CA LYS A 129 3.18 16.71 1.94
C LYS A 129 1.81 16.11 2.15
N GLN A 130 1.12 16.62 3.15
CA GLN A 130 -0.28 16.27 3.33
C GLN A 130 -1.09 16.74 2.11
N HIS A 131 -1.98 15.87 1.62
CA HIS A 131 -2.85 16.20 0.50
C HIS A 131 -3.90 17.23 0.91
N VAL A 132 -4.44 17.92 -0.09
CA VAL A 132 -5.55 18.89 0.08
C VAL A 132 -6.80 18.47 -0.69
N GLU A 133 -6.80 17.26 -1.27
CA GLU A 133 -7.91 16.74 -2.05
C GLU A 133 -9.01 16.20 -1.12
N PRO A 134 -10.22 16.79 -1.10
CA PRO A 134 -11.29 16.36 -0.21
C PRO A 134 -11.72 14.90 -0.43
N GLY A 135 -11.59 14.38 -1.66
CA GLY A 135 -11.92 13.00 -2.00
C GLY A 135 -11.02 11.96 -1.32
N PHE A 136 -9.87 12.37 -0.76
CA PHE A 136 -8.96 11.49 -0.01
C PHE A 136 -9.11 11.63 1.50
N THR A 137 -10.09 12.42 1.97
CA THR A 137 -10.41 12.47 3.40
C THR A 137 -10.80 11.07 3.90
N ALA A 138 -10.18 10.64 4.99
CA ALA A 138 -10.44 9.33 5.56
C ALA A 138 -11.93 9.18 5.93
N ASN A 139 -12.46 7.98 5.72
CA ASN A 139 -13.81 7.67 6.19
C ASN A 139 -13.81 7.68 7.71
N THR A 140 -14.74 8.42 8.33
CA THR A 140 -14.85 8.56 9.78
C THR A 140 -14.88 7.22 10.52
N ALA A 141 -15.49 6.19 9.94
CA ALA A 141 -15.52 4.87 10.53
C ALA A 141 -14.12 4.23 10.65
N ILE A 142 -13.21 4.49 9.68
CA ILE A 142 -11.82 3.99 9.76
C ILE A 142 -11.09 4.63 10.95
N GLU A 143 -11.37 5.89 11.25
CA GLU A 143 -10.73 6.62 12.35
C GLU A 143 -11.34 6.29 13.72
N THR A 144 -12.62 5.90 13.77
CA THR A 144 -13.37 5.76 15.03
C THR A 144 -13.66 4.32 15.44
N PHE A 145 -13.60 3.37 14.50
CA PHE A 145 -13.88 1.97 14.82
C PHE A 145 -12.77 1.39 15.71
N GLY A 146 -13.18 0.91 16.89
CA GLY A 146 -12.37 0.04 17.73
C GLY A 146 -12.58 -1.44 17.38
N THR A 147 -11.95 -2.32 18.14
CA THR A 147 -12.04 -3.78 17.95
C THR A 147 -13.49 -4.28 17.96
N ASN A 148 -14.34 -3.73 18.84
CA ASN A 148 -15.75 -4.14 18.93
C ASN A 148 -16.55 -3.81 17.68
N GLU A 149 -16.36 -2.61 17.11
CA GLU A 149 -17.05 -2.18 15.90
C GLU A 149 -16.63 -3.03 14.70
N TRP A 150 -15.33 -3.34 14.59
CA TRP A 150 -14.82 -4.21 13.54
C TRP A 150 -15.35 -5.63 13.66
N ASN A 151 -15.40 -6.22 14.86
CA ASN A 151 -15.84 -7.60 15.09
C ASN A 151 -17.35 -7.79 14.93
N ASN A 152 -18.13 -6.73 15.17
CA ASN A 152 -19.59 -6.78 15.02
C ASN A 152 -20.05 -6.21 13.65
N LEU A 153 -19.14 -5.89 12.75
CA LEU A 153 -19.48 -5.34 11.45
C LEU A 153 -20.18 -6.41 10.59
N THR A 154 -21.40 -6.14 10.20
CA THR A 154 -22.15 -7.01 9.28
C THR A 154 -21.80 -6.72 7.83
N LYS A 155 -22.13 -7.65 6.93
CA LYS A 155 -21.91 -7.47 5.48
C LYS A 155 -22.69 -6.26 4.93
N GLU A 156 -23.90 -6.04 5.41
CA GLU A 156 -24.75 -4.89 5.07
C GLU A 156 -24.15 -3.60 5.61
N GLY A 157 -23.69 -3.62 6.86
CA GLY A 157 -22.98 -2.51 7.50
C GLY A 157 -21.72 -2.14 6.72
N PHE A 158 -20.91 -3.13 6.35
CA PHE A 158 -19.71 -2.92 5.54
C PHE A 158 -20.01 -2.21 4.20
N LYS A 159 -21.02 -2.69 3.47
CA LYS A 159 -21.42 -2.07 2.19
C LYS A 159 -21.87 -0.63 2.34
N THR A 160 -22.51 -0.31 3.45
CA THR A 160 -23.03 1.05 3.72
C THR A 160 -21.92 1.97 4.17
N VAL A 161 -21.15 1.57 5.18
CA VAL A 161 -20.11 2.39 5.81
C VAL A 161 -18.93 2.62 4.87
N PHE A 162 -18.50 1.57 4.17
CA PHE A 162 -17.31 1.64 3.28
C PHE A 162 -17.69 1.76 1.80
N LYS A 163 -18.86 2.28 1.49
CA LYS A 163 -19.23 2.65 0.13
C LYS A 163 -18.21 3.64 -0.42
N ASN A 164 -17.68 3.35 -1.62
CA ASN A 164 -16.63 4.15 -2.27
C ASN A 164 -15.27 4.16 -1.55
N SER A 165 -15.04 3.28 -0.58
CA SER A 165 -13.76 3.10 0.08
C SER A 165 -12.90 2.04 -0.65
N PRO A 166 -11.57 2.15 -0.63
CA PRO A 166 -10.65 1.12 -1.14
C PRO A 166 -10.87 -0.26 -0.50
N LEU A 167 -11.42 -0.33 0.72
CA LEU A 167 -11.71 -1.59 1.41
C LEU A 167 -12.66 -2.49 0.62
N GLN A 168 -13.48 -1.92 -0.27
CA GLN A 168 -14.35 -2.68 -1.18
C GLN A 168 -13.59 -3.65 -2.09
N ARG A 169 -12.29 -3.42 -2.33
CA ARG A 169 -11.46 -4.31 -3.14
C ARG A 169 -11.29 -5.69 -2.48
N SER A 170 -11.09 -5.72 -1.17
CA SER A 170 -10.99 -6.97 -0.39
C SER A 170 -12.35 -7.58 -0.09
N LYS A 171 -13.42 -6.84 -0.27
CA LYS A 171 -14.79 -7.19 0.11
C LYS A 171 -14.91 -7.44 1.62
N PHE A 172 -16.13 -7.68 2.10
CA PHE A 172 -16.39 -7.98 3.50
C PHE A 172 -15.64 -9.24 3.96
N GLU A 173 -15.69 -10.29 3.14
CA GLU A 173 -15.06 -11.58 3.45
C GLU A 173 -13.54 -11.48 3.61
N GLY A 174 -12.90 -10.67 2.77
CA GLY A 174 -11.44 -10.45 2.88
C GLY A 174 -11.06 -9.66 4.13
N ILE A 175 -11.83 -8.61 4.48
CA ILE A 175 -11.60 -7.84 5.71
C ILE A 175 -11.82 -8.71 6.95
N THR A 176 -12.90 -9.49 7.01
CA THR A 176 -13.16 -10.40 8.12
C THR A 176 -12.03 -11.42 8.28
N ARG A 177 -11.61 -12.07 7.19
CA ARG A 177 -10.46 -12.99 7.18
C ARG A 177 -9.19 -12.32 7.74
N ASN A 178 -8.91 -11.09 7.33
CA ASN A 178 -7.71 -10.37 7.75
C ASN A 178 -7.77 -10.04 9.25
N LEU A 179 -8.92 -9.62 9.76
CA LEU A 179 -9.14 -9.36 11.18
C LEU A 179 -8.95 -10.63 12.01
N GLU A 180 -9.59 -11.73 11.63
CA GLU A 180 -9.44 -13.03 12.30
C GLU A 180 -7.98 -13.51 12.29
N PHE A 181 -7.25 -13.26 11.21
CA PHE A 181 -5.84 -13.62 11.11
C PHE A 181 -4.96 -12.84 12.07
N ILE A 182 -5.22 -11.54 12.25
CA ILE A 182 -4.48 -10.66 13.15
C ILE A 182 -4.83 -10.96 14.62
N GLU A 183 -6.12 -11.12 14.95
CA GLU A 183 -6.60 -11.37 16.31
C GLU A 183 -6.23 -12.76 16.86
N ALA A 184 -5.93 -13.70 15.99
CA ALA A 184 -5.44 -15.02 16.41
C ALA A 184 -4.08 -14.98 17.15
N ILE A 185 -3.53 -13.79 17.38
CA ILE A 185 -2.35 -13.58 18.23
C ILE A 185 -2.85 -13.07 19.60
N PRO A 186 -2.54 -13.78 20.72
CA PRO A 186 -2.78 -13.23 22.04
C PRO A 186 -2.06 -11.88 22.15
N THR A 187 -2.78 -10.82 22.49
CA THR A 187 -2.24 -9.50 22.77
C THR A 187 -1.39 -9.54 24.05
N THR A 188 -0.17 -10.04 23.94
CA THR A 188 0.86 -9.86 24.96
C THR A 188 1.75 -8.71 24.47
N ASN A 189 1.59 -7.58 25.11
CA ASN A 189 2.36 -6.33 25.06
C ASN A 189 1.70 -5.17 24.30
N GLN A 190 0.84 -4.46 25.03
CA GLN A 190 0.81 -3.01 24.91
C GLN A 190 2.15 -2.48 25.43
N ILE A 191 3.12 -2.28 24.55
CA ILE A 191 4.31 -1.51 24.85
C ILE A 191 4.02 -0.07 24.44
N ASN A 192 3.91 0.76 25.48
CA ASN A 192 3.88 2.21 25.46
C ASN A 192 4.74 2.79 24.31
N ARG A 193 4.09 3.50 23.41
CA ARG A 193 4.74 4.54 22.61
C ARG A 193 4.35 5.88 23.23
N SER A 194 5.19 6.35 24.15
CA SER A 194 5.29 7.75 24.54
C SER A 194 6.16 8.50 23.54
#